data_75b4da7fa69700ecef00eacd76bc99f7
#
_entry.id   75b4da7fa69700ecef00eacd76bc99f7
#
_cell.length_a   1.000
_cell.length_b   1.000
_cell.length_c   1.000
_cell.angle_alpha   90.00
_cell.angle_beta   90.00
_cell.angle_gamma   90.00
#
_symmetry.space_group_name_H-M   'P 1'
#
loop_
_entity.id
_entity.type
_entity.pdbx_description
1 polymer ?
#
loop_
_entity_poly.entity_id
_entity_poly.type
_entity_poly.pdbx_seq_one_letter_code
_entity_poly.pdbx_strand_id
1 'polypeptide(L)'
;LSDKSIIKLLEEFNGAVTIKDFVKSRKYEWDEAFYIPDVSDTKNALRVIHNFINRQGSELIGGLVIRDFIELKNIGRHPKSHTPIFEEYRVFYIGNKPLVVINYWNDRKINLSTEDKKVIMDAPKEVKAKFYTIDFARKSNGKLVIMEMGDGQVSGLQGFDEQKFYDLLWENLPESRA
;
A
#
# COMPACT_ATOMS: atom_id res chain seq x y z
N LEU A 1 -17.13 1.33 -19.63
CA LEU A 1 -17.57 0.17 -18.83
C LEU A 1 -19.09 0.26 -18.71
N SER A 2 -19.81 -0.84 -19.00
CA SER A 2 -21.24 -0.92 -18.77
C SER A 2 -21.54 -1.40 -17.33
N ASP A 3 -22.70 -1.01 -16.78
CA ASP A 3 -23.10 -1.44 -15.44
C ASP A 3 -23.13 -2.97 -15.32
N LYS A 4 -23.59 -3.65 -16.37
CA LYS A 4 -23.59 -5.11 -16.43
C LYS A 4 -22.19 -5.71 -16.26
N SER A 5 -21.18 -5.09 -16.89
CA SER A 5 -19.78 -5.54 -16.77
C SER A 5 -19.21 -5.27 -15.38
N ILE A 6 -19.59 -4.13 -14.78
CA ILE A 6 -19.18 -3.78 -13.42
C ILE A 6 -19.78 -4.74 -12.41
N ILE A 7 -21.09 -5.01 -12.51
CA ILE A 7 -21.79 -5.94 -11.62
C ILE A 7 -21.17 -7.33 -11.69
N LYS A 8 -20.91 -7.84 -12.91
CA LYS A 8 -20.26 -9.13 -13.08
C LYS A 8 -18.89 -9.20 -12.43
N LEU A 9 -18.11 -8.11 -12.45
CA LEU A 9 -16.81 -8.02 -11.79
C LEU A 9 -16.96 -8.00 -10.27
N LEU A 10 -17.98 -7.32 -9.74
CA LEU A 10 -18.25 -7.26 -8.31
C LEU A 10 -18.67 -8.61 -7.71
N GLU A 11 -19.24 -9.51 -8.51
CA GLU A 11 -19.60 -10.88 -8.09
C GLU A 11 -18.37 -11.73 -7.69
N GLU A 12 -17.17 -11.32 -8.09
CA GLU A 12 -15.91 -11.98 -7.69
C GLU A 12 -15.46 -11.61 -6.25
N PHE A 13 -16.11 -10.62 -5.63
CA PHE A 13 -15.78 -10.12 -4.31
C PHE A 13 -16.87 -10.43 -3.30
N ASN A 14 -16.50 -10.38 -2.01
CA ASN A 14 -17.43 -10.57 -0.91
C ASN A 14 -17.19 -9.53 0.19
N GLY A 15 -18.23 -8.74 0.51
CA GLY A 15 -18.16 -7.68 1.52
C GLY A 15 -17.55 -6.39 1.01
N ALA A 16 -16.66 -5.79 1.78
CA ALA A 16 -16.14 -4.47 1.49
C ALA A 16 -14.98 -4.47 0.49
N VAL A 17 -14.97 -3.48 -0.41
CA VAL A 17 -13.89 -3.27 -1.38
C VAL A 17 -13.47 -1.80 -1.46
N THR A 18 -12.29 -1.57 -2.03
CA THR A 18 -11.82 -0.24 -2.43
C THR A 18 -11.56 -0.19 -3.92
N ILE A 19 -11.68 1.01 -4.50
CA ILE A 19 -11.49 1.22 -5.94
C ILE A 19 -10.39 2.23 -6.21
N LYS A 20 -9.67 2.04 -7.30
CA LYS A 20 -8.66 2.95 -7.82
C LYS A 20 -8.49 2.76 -9.33
N ASP A 21 -7.73 3.60 -10.00
CA ASP A 21 -7.13 3.28 -11.29
C ASP A 21 -5.74 2.62 -11.11
N PHE A 22 -4.99 2.44 -12.17
CA PHE A 22 -3.67 1.81 -12.09
C PHE A 22 -2.66 2.61 -11.26
N VAL A 23 -2.86 3.92 -11.11
CA VAL A 23 -1.92 4.85 -10.47
C VAL A 23 -2.52 5.54 -9.26
N LYS A 24 -3.74 6.10 -9.38
CA LYS A 24 -4.36 6.99 -8.40
C LYS A 24 -5.57 6.39 -7.72
N SER A 25 -5.83 6.81 -6.48
CA SER A 25 -7.07 6.55 -5.74
C SER A 25 -7.67 7.85 -5.23
N ARG A 26 -8.96 7.81 -4.89
CA ARG A 26 -9.68 8.94 -4.27
C ARG A 26 -9.95 8.71 -2.79
N LYS A 27 -8.94 8.24 -2.07
CA LYS A 27 -9.04 7.90 -0.63
C LYS A 27 -9.49 9.06 0.26
N TYR A 28 -9.38 10.31 -0.20
CA TYR A 28 -9.88 11.50 0.52
C TYR A 28 -11.39 11.73 0.30
N GLU A 29 -11.99 11.02 -0.65
CA GLU A 29 -13.41 11.02 -0.95
C GLU A 29 -14.01 9.65 -0.59
N TRP A 30 -13.78 9.22 0.65
CA TRP A 30 -13.94 7.85 1.14
C TRP A 30 -15.25 7.19 0.71
N ASP A 31 -16.39 7.69 1.17
CA ASP A 31 -17.70 7.08 0.91
C ASP A 31 -18.27 7.40 -0.48
N GLU A 32 -17.64 8.37 -1.17
CA GLU A 32 -18.17 8.89 -2.41
C GLU A 32 -17.53 8.26 -3.66
N ALA A 33 -16.22 8.00 -3.62
CA ALA A 33 -15.47 7.63 -4.81
C ALA A 33 -14.30 6.67 -4.51
N PHE A 34 -14.31 5.94 -3.37
CA PHE A 34 -13.21 5.06 -3.01
C PHE A 34 -13.64 3.77 -2.32
N TYR A 35 -14.47 3.84 -1.28
CA TYR A 35 -14.85 2.71 -0.44
C TYR A 35 -16.28 2.26 -0.72
N ILE A 36 -16.44 0.96 -0.89
CA ILE A 36 -17.73 0.29 -1.04
C ILE A 36 -17.86 -0.68 0.13
N PRO A 37 -18.76 -0.44 1.08
CA PRO A 37 -18.85 -1.23 2.30
C PRO A 37 -19.38 -2.66 2.08
N ASP A 38 -20.19 -2.85 1.02
CA ASP A 38 -20.75 -4.13 0.66
C ASP A 38 -21.04 -4.17 -0.84
N VAL A 39 -20.36 -5.06 -1.55
CA VAL A 39 -20.56 -5.24 -3.00
C VAL A 39 -21.93 -5.79 -3.35
N SER A 40 -22.64 -6.41 -2.41
CA SER A 40 -24.01 -6.90 -2.61
C SER A 40 -25.03 -5.76 -2.73
N ASP A 41 -24.76 -4.59 -2.14
CA ASP A 41 -25.49 -3.35 -2.43
C ASP A 41 -25.05 -2.77 -3.78
N THR A 42 -25.51 -3.43 -4.83
CA THR A 42 -25.17 -3.09 -6.22
C THR A 42 -25.46 -1.62 -6.56
N LYS A 43 -26.53 -1.05 -5.99
CA LYS A 43 -26.89 0.35 -6.24
C LYS A 43 -25.85 1.30 -5.68
N ASN A 44 -25.42 1.09 -4.44
CA ASN A 44 -24.36 1.90 -3.82
C ASN A 44 -23.02 1.66 -4.51
N ALA A 45 -22.68 0.42 -4.83
CA ALA A 45 -21.44 0.07 -5.51
C ALA A 45 -21.31 0.79 -6.86
N LEU A 46 -22.35 0.74 -7.69
CA LEU A 46 -22.39 1.47 -8.97
C LEU A 46 -22.26 2.98 -8.76
N ARG A 47 -22.95 3.55 -7.77
CA ARG A 47 -22.84 4.99 -7.45
C ARG A 47 -21.39 5.39 -7.18
N VAL A 48 -20.71 4.66 -6.30
CA VAL A 48 -19.31 4.95 -5.93
C VAL A 48 -18.38 4.79 -7.13
N ILE A 49 -18.55 3.75 -7.93
CA ILE A 49 -17.73 3.49 -9.13
C ILE A 49 -17.95 4.58 -10.19
N HIS A 50 -19.19 4.96 -10.47
CA HIS A 50 -19.48 6.04 -11.40
C HIS A 50 -18.92 7.40 -10.94
N ASN A 51 -19.04 7.69 -9.65
CA ASN A 51 -18.42 8.88 -9.07
C ASN A 51 -16.91 8.87 -9.27
N PHE A 52 -16.24 7.74 -9.00
CA PHE A 52 -14.81 7.61 -9.23
C PHE A 52 -14.45 7.87 -10.68
N ILE A 53 -15.09 7.19 -11.63
CA ILE A 53 -14.82 7.33 -13.06
C ILE A 53 -15.04 8.78 -13.51
N ASN A 54 -16.17 9.39 -13.13
CA ASN A 54 -16.52 10.75 -13.52
C ASN A 54 -15.53 11.78 -12.96
N ARG A 55 -15.11 11.60 -11.70
CA ARG A 55 -14.16 12.52 -11.04
C ARG A 55 -12.71 12.32 -11.51
N GLN A 56 -12.33 11.13 -11.97
CA GLN A 56 -11.05 10.92 -12.65
C GLN A 56 -11.08 11.52 -14.06
N GLY A 57 -12.18 11.42 -14.80
CA GLY A 57 -12.33 11.99 -16.11
C GLY A 57 -11.18 11.59 -17.07
N SER A 58 -10.53 12.57 -17.68
CA SER A 58 -9.37 12.35 -18.55
C SER A 58 -8.09 11.91 -17.83
N GLU A 59 -8.05 12.00 -16.50
CA GLU A 59 -6.89 11.56 -15.70
C GLU A 59 -6.95 10.06 -15.33
N LEU A 60 -8.01 9.35 -15.74
CA LEU A 60 -8.13 7.91 -15.48
C LEU A 60 -7.07 7.14 -16.29
N ILE A 61 -6.15 6.52 -15.58
CA ILE A 61 -5.03 5.78 -16.19
C ILE A 61 -5.28 4.28 -16.15
N GLY A 62 -5.25 3.66 -17.33
CA GLY A 62 -5.40 2.22 -17.49
C GLY A 62 -6.85 1.78 -17.35
N GLY A 63 -7.26 1.37 -16.18
CA GLY A 63 -8.61 0.86 -15.92
C GLY A 63 -9.00 0.91 -14.46
N LEU A 64 -10.22 0.46 -14.18
CA LEU A 64 -10.73 0.32 -12.83
C LEU A 64 -10.09 -0.90 -12.15
N VAL A 65 -9.52 -0.69 -10.98
CA VAL A 65 -8.98 -1.73 -10.10
C VAL A 65 -9.88 -1.81 -8.87
N ILE A 66 -10.41 -3.00 -8.58
CA ILE A 66 -11.18 -3.30 -7.38
C ILE A 66 -10.31 -4.19 -6.50
N ARG A 67 -10.28 -3.91 -5.20
CA ARG A 67 -9.50 -4.67 -4.22
C ARG A 67 -10.36 -4.95 -2.99
N ASP A 68 -10.20 -6.13 -2.40
CA ASP A 68 -10.74 -6.39 -1.07
C ASP A 68 -10.32 -5.30 -0.10
N PHE A 69 -11.26 -4.85 0.71
CA PHE A 69 -10.92 -3.94 1.80
C PHE A 69 -10.21 -4.71 2.91
N ILE A 70 -9.02 -4.23 3.25
CA ILE A 70 -8.21 -4.81 4.33
C ILE A 70 -8.31 -3.90 5.55
N GLU A 71 -8.91 -4.40 6.61
CA GLU A 71 -8.96 -3.70 7.88
C GLU A 71 -7.58 -3.67 8.52
N LEU A 72 -7.00 -2.45 8.61
CA LEU A 72 -5.68 -2.23 9.16
C LEU A 72 -5.76 -1.84 10.64
N LYS A 73 -4.70 -2.15 11.39
CA LYS A 73 -4.55 -1.77 12.79
C LYS A 73 -4.35 -0.26 12.90
N ASN A 74 -5.39 0.43 13.35
CA ASN A 74 -5.34 1.86 13.63
C ASN A 74 -4.45 2.10 14.87
N ILE A 75 -3.53 3.06 14.78
CA ILE A 75 -2.61 3.44 15.85
C ILE A 75 -2.75 4.90 16.27
N GLY A 76 -3.77 5.59 15.77
CA GLY A 76 -4.10 6.96 16.14
C GLY A 76 -4.56 7.80 14.97
N ARG A 77 -4.43 9.11 15.11
CA ARG A 77 -4.77 10.09 14.09
C ARG A 77 -3.60 11.03 13.84
N HIS A 78 -3.44 11.43 12.60
CA HIS A 78 -2.42 12.41 12.22
C HIS A 78 -2.73 13.76 12.89
N PRO A 79 -1.75 14.40 13.58
CA PRO A 79 -2.00 15.58 14.42
C PRO A 79 -2.54 16.78 13.65
N LYS A 80 -2.18 16.93 12.37
CA LYS A 80 -2.62 18.08 11.55
C LYS A 80 -3.86 17.78 10.71
N SER A 81 -3.94 16.63 10.07
CA SER A 81 -5.02 16.29 9.13
C SER A 81 -6.17 15.50 9.77
N HIS A 82 -5.99 15.02 11.01
CA HIS A 82 -6.93 14.15 11.73
C HIS A 82 -7.29 12.84 11.01
N THR A 83 -6.62 12.52 9.91
CA THR A 83 -6.79 11.25 9.20
C THR A 83 -6.32 10.08 10.06
N PRO A 84 -6.98 8.91 9.99
CA PRO A 84 -6.49 7.72 10.67
C PRO A 84 -5.08 7.38 10.20
N ILE A 85 -4.23 6.99 11.13
CA ILE A 85 -2.91 6.41 10.83
C ILE A 85 -2.89 4.96 11.25
N PHE A 86 -2.22 4.15 10.45
CA PHE A 86 -2.15 2.70 10.64
C PHE A 86 -0.72 2.28 10.96
N GLU A 87 -0.58 1.10 11.53
CA GLU A 87 0.75 0.54 11.79
C GLU A 87 1.36 0.08 10.45
N GLU A 88 2.25 0.89 9.91
CA GLU A 88 2.86 0.71 8.59
C GLU A 88 4.38 0.78 8.68
N TYR A 89 5.05 0.00 7.82
CA TYR A 89 6.50 -0.09 7.72
C TYR A 89 6.92 -0.03 6.26
N ARG A 90 7.90 0.83 5.95
CA ARG A 90 8.62 0.80 4.68
C ARG A 90 9.90 0.00 4.83
N VAL A 91 10.12 -0.96 3.97
CA VAL A 91 11.33 -1.76 3.95
C VAL A 91 12.05 -1.51 2.62
N PHE A 92 13.28 -1.05 2.70
CA PHE A 92 14.17 -0.98 1.54
C PHE A 92 14.87 -2.31 1.35
N TYR A 93 15.04 -2.72 0.09
CA TYR A 93 15.69 -3.96 -0.30
C TYR A 93 16.80 -3.73 -1.30
N ILE A 94 17.91 -4.45 -1.13
CA ILE A 94 18.94 -4.63 -2.15
C ILE A 94 18.90 -6.09 -2.61
N GLY A 95 18.52 -6.31 -3.89
CA GLY A 95 18.18 -7.65 -4.35
C GLY A 95 17.10 -8.25 -3.44
N ASN A 96 17.33 -9.44 -2.94
CA ASN A 96 16.38 -10.16 -2.08
C ASN A 96 16.64 -9.98 -0.56
N LYS A 97 17.45 -8.97 -0.17
CA LYS A 97 17.78 -8.73 1.24
C LYS A 97 17.19 -7.42 1.72
N PRO A 98 16.49 -7.41 2.86
CA PRO A 98 16.07 -6.17 3.49
C PRO A 98 17.30 -5.40 3.98
N LEU A 99 17.39 -4.13 3.59
CA LEU A 99 18.44 -3.21 4.00
C LEU A 99 18.09 -2.54 5.33
N VAL A 100 16.90 -1.95 5.38
CA VAL A 100 16.41 -1.23 6.56
C VAL A 100 14.88 -1.29 6.60
N VAL A 101 14.35 -1.38 7.82
CA VAL A 101 12.93 -1.23 8.11
C VAL A 101 12.71 0.15 8.73
N ILE A 102 11.81 0.92 8.19
CA ILE A 102 11.46 2.26 8.63
C ILE A 102 9.99 2.27 9.07
N ASN A 103 9.69 2.87 10.22
CA ASN A 103 8.30 3.15 10.56
C ASN A 103 7.77 4.25 9.63
N TYR A 104 6.64 3.99 8.97
CA TYR A 104 6.09 4.90 7.98
C TYR A 104 5.67 6.26 8.56
N TRP A 105 5.29 6.27 9.83
CA TRP A 105 4.74 7.46 10.52
C TRP A 105 5.71 8.07 11.53
N ASN A 106 7.01 8.05 11.27
CA ASN A 106 8.07 8.63 12.09
C ASN A 106 7.80 8.58 13.63
N ASP A 107 8.79 8.53 14.49
CA ASP A 107 8.71 8.60 15.96
C ASP A 107 8.18 7.37 16.72
N ARG A 108 7.76 6.28 16.06
CA ARG A 108 7.32 5.09 16.77
C ARG A 108 8.36 3.97 16.74
N LYS A 109 8.52 3.29 17.86
CA LYS A 109 9.39 2.10 17.93
C LYS A 109 8.89 1.04 16.97
N ILE A 110 9.82 0.48 16.18
CA ILE A 110 9.57 -0.68 15.35
C ILE A 110 9.44 -1.90 16.27
N ASN A 111 8.28 -2.54 16.25
CA ASN A 111 8.02 -3.75 17.04
C ASN A 111 7.58 -4.87 16.09
N LEU A 112 8.56 -5.66 15.63
CA LEU A 112 8.34 -6.77 14.71
C LEU A 112 8.54 -8.10 15.43
N SER A 113 7.53 -8.96 15.36
CA SER A 113 7.60 -10.34 15.80
C SER A 113 8.54 -11.18 14.93
N THR A 114 8.80 -12.40 15.34
CA THR A 114 9.57 -13.36 14.52
C THR A 114 8.85 -13.68 13.21
N GLU A 115 7.51 -13.80 13.26
CA GLU A 115 6.68 -13.99 12.07
C GLU A 115 6.76 -12.79 11.12
N ASP A 116 6.71 -11.58 11.65
CA ASP A 116 6.82 -10.35 10.82
C ASP A 116 8.16 -10.31 10.08
N LYS A 117 9.25 -10.62 10.80
CA LYS A 117 10.58 -10.68 10.19
C LYS A 117 10.65 -11.74 9.08
N LYS A 118 10.00 -12.88 9.29
CA LYS A 118 9.91 -13.91 8.27
C LYS A 118 9.13 -13.42 7.05
N VAL A 119 7.99 -12.77 7.22
CA VAL A 119 7.20 -12.18 6.11
C VAL A 119 8.06 -11.18 5.33
N ILE A 120 8.78 -10.28 6.01
CA ILE A 120 9.67 -9.31 5.37
C ILE A 120 10.82 -10.00 4.61
N MET A 121 11.40 -11.06 5.16
CA MET A 121 12.46 -11.83 4.49
C MET A 121 11.97 -12.64 3.29
N ASP A 122 10.72 -13.11 3.34
CA ASP A 122 10.15 -13.96 2.29
C ASP A 122 9.49 -13.15 1.15
N ALA A 123 9.07 -11.92 1.41
CA ALA A 123 8.38 -11.06 0.45
C ALA A 123 9.14 -10.83 -0.89
N PRO A 124 10.49 -10.67 -0.90
CA PRO A 124 11.23 -10.36 -2.12
C PRO A 124 11.49 -11.55 -3.05
N LYS A 125 11.09 -12.78 -2.74
CA LYS A 125 11.49 -14.00 -3.48
C LYS A 125 11.23 -13.94 -4.98
N GLU A 126 10.15 -13.28 -5.39
CA GLU A 126 9.76 -13.17 -6.81
C GLU A 126 10.14 -11.81 -7.42
N VAL A 127 10.76 -10.91 -6.65
CA VAL A 127 11.09 -9.56 -7.12
C VAL A 127 12.44 -9.57 -7.84
N LYS A 128 12.45 -9.13 -9.10
CA LYS A 128 13.66 -9.08 -9.93
C LYS A 128 14.42 -7.75 -9.86
N ALA A 129 13.81 -6.71 -9.25
CA ALA A 129 14.45 -5.41 -9.10
C ALA A 129 15.65 -5.49 -8.14
N LYS A 130 16.66 -4.65 -8.39
CA LYS A 130 17.88 -4.63 -7.58
C LYS A 130 17.78 -3.74 -6.35
N PHE A 131 17.00 -2.64 -6.45
CA PHE A 131 16.81 -1.69 -5.37
C PHE A 131 15.37 -1.17 -5.40
N TYR A 132 14.62 -1.44 -4.34
CA TYR A 132 13.19 -1.16 -4.28
C TYR A 132 12.70 -1.10 -2.83
N THR A 133 11.47 -0.66 -2.67
CA THR A 133 10.76 -0.69 -1.38
C THR A 133 9.56 -1.61 -1.43
N ILE A 134 9.22 -2.18 -0.28
CA ILE A 134 7.90 -2.78 -0.01
C ILE A 134 7.34 -2.10 1.23
N ASP A 135 6.12 -1.59 1.11
CA ASP A 135 5.35 -1.07 2.22
C ASP A 135 4.46 -2.16 2.79
N PHE A 136 4.61 -2.41 4.07
CA PHE A 136 3.81 -3.36 4.83
C PHE A 136 2.89 -2.62 5.78
N ALA A 137 1.68 -3.14 5.97
CA ALA A 137 0.78 -2.69 7.02
C ALA A 137 0.36 -3.85 7.92
N ARG A 138 0.05 -3.53 9.17
CA ARG A 138 -0.52 -4.52 10.08
C ARG A 138 -2.03 -4.54 9.97
N LYS A 139 -2.58 -5.71 9.71
CA LYS A 139 -4.02 -5.96 9.75
C LYS A 139 -4.55 -5.90 11.19
N SER A 140 -5.84 -5.65 11.37
CA SER A 140 -6.51 -5.69 12.68
C SER A 140 -6.31 -7.02 13.41
N ASN A 141 -6.15 -8.13 12.67
CA ASN A 141 -5.85 -9.46 13.23
C ASN A 141 -4.37 -9.70 13.58
N GLY A 142 -3.52 -8.68 13.50
CA GLY A 142 -2.12 -8.71 13.88
C GLY A 142 -1.13 -9.18 12.79
N LYS A 143 -1.59 -9.67 11.65
CA LYS A 143 -0.70 -10.13 10.55
C LYS A 143 -0.24 -8.97 9.68
N LEU A 144 1.01 -9.03 9.19
CA LEU A 144 1.48 -8.11 8.16
C LEU A 144 0.91 -8.47 6.77
N VAL A 145 0.66 -7.45 5.98
CA VAL A 145 0.26 -7.54 4.58
C VAL A 145 1.05 -6.55 3.74
N ILE A 146 1.38 -6.93 2.51
CA ILE A 146 2.01 -6.03 1.54
C ILE A 146 0.95 -5.06 1.01
N MET A 147 1.26 -3.77 1.07
CA MET A 147 0.38 -2.69 0.59
C MET A 147 0.81 -2.18 -0.78
N GLU A 148 2.11 -1.94 -0.93
CA GLU A 148 2.66 -1.32 -2.13
C GLU A 148 4.12 -1.74 -2.32
N MET A 149 4.56 -1.69 -3.59
CA MET A 149 5.97 -1.79 -3.95
C MET A 149 6.35 -0.52 -4.71
N GLY A 150 7.54 -0.02 -4.46
CA GLY A 150 8.06 1.20 -5.08
C GLY A 150 9.51 1.06 -5.54
N ASP A 151 9.93 1.97 -6.42
CA ASP A 151 11.33 2.12 -6.76
C ASP A 151 12.10 2.72 -5.58
N GLY A 152 13.18 2.07 -5.17
CA GLY A 152 13.99 2.52 -4.04
C GLY A 152 14.65 3.89 -4.24
N GLN A 153 14.89 4.30 -5.50
CA GLN A 153 15.54 5.57 -5.81
C GLN A 153 14.62 6.79 -5.56
N VAL A 154 13.31 6.60 -5.67
CA VAL A 154 12.32 7.69 -5.49
C VAL A 154 11.47 7.53 -4.24
N SER A 155 11.67 6.46 -3.49
CA SER A 155 10.94 6.22 -2.25
C SER A 155 11.47 7.10 -1.12
N GLY A 156 10.58 7.83 -0.44
CA GLY A 156 10.94 8.70 0.69
C GLY A 156 11.42 7.92 1.92
N LEU A 157 12.35 8.52 2.68
CA LEU A 157 12.95 7.93 3.88
C LEU A 157 12.06 8.05 5.13
N GLN A 158 10.87 8.66 5.04
CA GLN A 158 9.91 8.82 6.14
C GLN A 158 10.52 9.38 7.45
N GLY A 159 11.49 10.30 7.30
CA GLY A 159 12.21 10.89 8.43
C GLY A 159 13.35 10.04 9.01
N PHE A 160 13.66 8.90 8.40
CA PHE A 160 14.88 8.17 8.75
C PHE A 160 16.11 9.01 8.38
N ASP A 161 17.16 8.95 9.21
CA ASP A 161 18.41 9.70 9.02
C ASP A 161 19.06 9.38 7.67
N GLU A 162 19.25 10.41 6.85
CA GLU A 162 19.74 10.28 5.48
C GLU A 162 21.18 9.77 5.44
N GLN A 163 22.06 10.30 6.30
CA GLN A 163 23.46 9.88 6.33
C GLN A 163 23.55 8.39 6.69
N LYS A 164 22.85 7.99 7.74
CA LYS A 164 22.79 6.58 8.16
C LYS A 164 22.22 5.68 7.08
N PHE A 165 21.23 6.17 6.31
CA PHE A 165 20.68 5.41 5.19
C PHE A 165 21.72 5.16 4.11
N TYR A 166 22.46 6.19 3.70
CA TYR A 166 23.48 6.07 2.67
C TYR A 166 24.68 5.25 3.13
N ASP A 167 25.07 5.32 4.40
CA ASP A 167 26.11 4.47 4.97
C ASP A 167 25.70 2.98 4.89
N LEU A 168 24.47 2.65 5.30
CA LEU A 168 23.92 1.29 5.17
C LEU A 168 23.85 0.84 3.70
N LEU A 169 23.43 1.74 2.81
CA LEU A 169 23.37 1.45 1.38
C LEU A 169 24.75 1.13 0.83
N TRP A 170 25.74 1.96 1.14
CA TRP A 170 27.13 1.78 0.70
C TRP A 170 27.73 0.46 1.17
N GLU A 171 27.55 0.12 2.44
CA GLU A 171 28.05 -1.13 3.04
C GLU A 171 27.43 -2.39 2.43
N ASN A 172 26.22 -2.27 1.87
CA ASN A 172 25.46 -3.42 1.34
C ASN A 172 25.36 -3.47 -0.20
N LEU A 173 25.94 -2.48 -0.90
CA LEU A 173 26.05 -2.57 -2.35
C LEU A 173 26.94 -3.77 -2.72
N PRO A 174 26.54 -4.57 -3.72
CA PRO A 174 27.42 -5.60 -4.24
C PRO A 174 28.70 -4.93 -4.78
N GLU A 175 29.86 -5.44 -4.37
CA GLU A 175 31.13 -4.99 -4.94
C GLU A 175 31.00 -5.05 -6.47
N SER A 176 31.15 -3.90 -7.12
CA SER A 176 31.29 -3.85 -8.56
C SER A 176 32.58 -4.61 -8.88
N ARG A 177 32.45 -5.87 -9.31
CA ARG A 177 33.56 -6.59 -9.93
C ARG A 177 33.95 -5.78 -11.17
N ALA A 178 35.02 -4.99 -11.04
CA ALA A 178 35.69 -4.34 -12.13
C ALA A 178 36.21 -5.37 -13.15
#